data_39e719ec29daee06f73c68f66ac1a342
#
_entry.id   39e719ec29daee06f73c68f66ac1a342
#
_cell.length_a   1.000
_cell.length_b   1.000
_cell.length_c   1.000
_cell.angle_alpha   90.00
_cell.angle_beta   90.00
_cell.angle_gamma   90.00
#
_symmetry.space_group_name_H-M   'P 1'
#
loop_
_entity.id
_entity.type
_entity.pdbx_description
1 polymer ?
#
loop_
_entity_poly.entity_id
_entity_poly.type
_entity_poly.pdbx_seq_one_letter_code
_entity_poly.pdbx_strand_id
1 'polypeptide(L)'
;MARNHERKKRVRKQIPADVEVTVANNTDGMFEYQSPNKVLTLSMEKYGDEEFVNFEDLRQLKRYLEDFSLVIVDVNSDEYSVIDIARSLRVNRSYEEYFKSILGLSDEEMEEEYDIDLEELDDFILDSTLGEYKVQLEGRIKKTIIERSVALYREGELNDYSKLQALKATRPVDERETFLDYVKG
;
A
#
# COMPACT_ATOMS: atom_id res chain seq x y z
N MET A 1 6.33 -34.45 19.39
CA MET A 1 5.36 -34.61 18.28
C MET A 1 5.44 -33.36 17.41
N ALA A 2 6.05 -33.47 16.23
CA ALA A 2 6.15 -32.35 15.29
C ALA A 2 4.81 -32.20 14.59
N ARG A 3 4.15 -31.05 14.75
CA ARG A 3 2.95 -30.69 13.95
C ARG A 3 3.40 -30.41 12.52
N ASN A 4 3.11 -31.35 11.63
CA ASN A 4 3.21 -31.17 10.18
C ASN A 4 2.13 -30.13 9.78
N HIS A 5 2.51 -28.87 9.68
CA HIS A 5 1.67 -27.89 8.99
C HIS A 5 1.84 -28.15 7.49
N GLU A 6 0.93 -28.93 6.92
CA GLU A 6 0.75 -28.97 5.48
C GLU A 6 0.44 -27.56 4.99
N ARG A 7 1.44 -26.91 4.38
CA ARG A 7 1.23 -25.68 3.63
C ARG A 7 0.30 -26.03 2.47
N LYS A 8 -0.99 -25.73 2.61
CA LYS A 8 -1.94 -25.77 1.49
C LYS A 8 -1.32 -24.97 0.35
N LYS A 9 -1.06 -25.60 -0.79
CA LYS A 9 -0.62 -24.88 -2.00
C LYS A 9 -1.76 -23.93 -2.38
N ARG A 10 -1.55 -22.64 -2.16
CA ARG A 10 -2.49 -21.60 -2.60
C ARG A 10 -2.51 -21.61 -4.12
N VAL A 11 -3.65 -22.01 -4.69
CA VAL A 11 -3.84 -22.08 -6.14
C VAL A 11 -4.15 -20.67 -6.64
N ARG A 12 -3.41 -20.21 -7.64
CA ARG A 12 -3.77 -18.96 -8.33
C ARG A 12 -5.11 -19.12 -9.03
N LYS A 13 -6.06 -18.24 -8.72
CA LYS A 13 -7.28 -18.14 -9.48
C LYS A 13 -6.99 -17.56 -10.88
N GLN A 14 -7.71 -18.05 -11.88
CA GLN A 14 -7.74 -17.41 -13.20
C GLN A 14 -8.75 -16.27 -13.14
N ILE A 15 -8.28 -15.04 -13.32
CA ILE A 15 -9.11 -13.84 -13.26
C ILE A 15 -9.41 -13.43 -14.69
N PRO A 16 -10.69 -13.25 -15.06
CA PRO A 16 -11.08 -12.71 -16.36
C PRO A 16 -10.46 -11.35 -16.64
N ALA A 17 -10.19 -11.06 -17.91
CA ALA A 17 -9.53 -9.83 -18.35
C ALA A 17 -10.34 -8.56 -18.05
N ASP A 18 -11.65 -8.70 -18.02
CA ASP A 18 -12.66 -7.66 -17.87
C ASP A 18 -13.16 -7.45 -16.44
N VAL A 19 -12.60 -8.17 -15.46
CA VAL A 19 -12.87 -7.88 -14.04
C VAL A 19 -12.42 -6.47 -13.74
N GLU A 20 -13.35 -5.64 -13.30
CA GLU A 20 -13.10 -4.26 -12.92
C GLU A 20 -12.53 -4.19 -11.50
N VAL A 21 -11.51 -3.39 -11.34
CA VAL A 21 -10.78 -3.20 -10.07
C VAL A 21 -10.60 -1.70 -9.86
N THR A 22 -10.94 -1.23 -8.67
CA THR A 22 -10.68 0.14 -8.27
C THR A 22 -9.26 0.25 -7.73
N VAL A 23 -8.51 1.22 -8.24
CA VAL A 23 -7.19 1.55 -7.75
C VAL A 23 -7.18 2.97 -7.21
N ALA A 24 -6.47 3.20 -6.10
CA ALA A 24 -6.34 4.51 -5.50
C ALA A 24 -4.90 5.03 -5.55
N ASN A 25 -4.77 6.34 -5.71
CA ASN A 25 -3.50 7.04 -5.58
C ASN A 25 -3.07 7.06 -4.11
N ASN A 26 -1.96 6.41 -3.81
CA ASN A 26 -1.38 6.33 -2.47
C ASN A 26 -0.07 7.13 -2.36
N THR A 27 0.09 8.16 -3.20
CA THR A 27 1.22 9.10 -3.13
C THR A 27 0.78 10.44 -2.58
N ASP A 28 1.72 11.18 -1.98
CA ASP A 28 1.48 12.56 -1.53
C ASP A 28 1.57 13.53 -2.71
N GLY A 29 0.59 13.47 -3.62
CA GLY A 29 0.50 14.33 -4.80
C GLY A 29 -0.19 13.67 -5.98
N MET A 30 0.00 14.25 -7.16
CA MET A 30 -0.59 13.76 -8.39
C MET A 30 0.06 12.44 -8.83
N PHE A 31 -0.77 11.48 -9.20
CA PHE A 31 -0.35 10.27 -9.90
C PHE A 31 -0.81 10.31 -11.35
N GLU A 32 0.13 10.25 -12.28
CA GLU A 32 -0.16 10.19 -13.71
C GLU A 32 0.49 8.96 -14.33
N TYR A 33 -0.27 8.27 -15.14
CA TYR A 33 0.22 7.17 -15.96
C TYR A 33 -0.40 7.20 -17.34
N GLN A 34 0.42 7.01 -18.36
CA GLN A 34 -0.04 6.75 -19.72
C GLN A 34 0.70 5.53 -20.28
N SER A 35 -0.08 4.55 -20.76
CA SER A 35 0.48 3.38 -21.42
C SER A 35 1.18 3.76 -22.75
N PRO A 36 2.20 3.00 -23.20
CA PRO A 36 2.91 3.28 -24.44
C PRO A 36 2.00 3.35 -25.68
N ASN A 37 0.93 2.57 -25.70
CA ASN A 37 -0.07 2.55 -26.76
C ASN A 37 -1.21 3.56 -26.55
N LYS A 38 -1.18 4.34 -25.44
CA LYS A 38 -2.16 5.36 -25.06
C LYS A 38 -3.59 4.81 -24.85
N VAL A 39 -3.75 3.52 -24.62
CA VAL A 39 -5.06 2.91 -24.35
C VAL A 39 -5.45 3.11 -22.89
N LEU A 40 -4.50 2.97 -21.96
CA LEU A 40 -4.71 3.26 -20.56
C LEU A 40 -4.09 4.61 -20.20
N THR A 41 -4.90 5.49 -19.63
CA THR A 41 -4.46 6.76 -19.03
C THR A 41 -5.14 6.89 -17.67
N LEU A 42 -4.34 7.14 -16.64
CA LEU A 42 -4.79 7.45 -15.28
C LEU A 42 -4.30 8.83 -14.90
N SER A 43 -5.14 9.62 -14.25
CA SER A 43 -4.80 10.95 -13.75
C SER A 43 -5.55 11.21 -12.45
N MET A 44 -4.88 11.01 -11.34
CA MET A 44 -5.38 11.18 -9.99
C MET A 44 -4.65 12.37 -9.34
N GLU A 45 -5.37 13.39 -8.93
CA GLU A 45 -4.77 14.68 -8.53
C GLU A 45 -4.18 14.66 -7.12
N LYS A 46 -4.74 13.83 -6.23
CA LYS A 46 -4.36 13.79 -4.81
C LYS A 46 -4.43 12.39 -4.24
N TYR A 47 -3.89 12.24 -3.04
CA TYR A 47 -4.02 11.04 -2.22
C TYR A 47 -5.49 10.62 -2.07
N GLY A 48 -5.74 9.33 -2.23
CA GLY A 48 -7.08 8.74 -2.13
C GLY A 48 -7.97 8.91 -3.35
N ASP A 49 -7.56 9.63 -4.39
CA ASP A 49 -8.32 9.65 -5.65
C ASP A 49 -8.31 8.27 -6.29
N GLU A 50 -9.45 7.84 -6.80
CA GLU A 50 -9.70 6.50 -7.31
C GLU A 50 -10.04 6.49 -8.79
N GLU A 51 -9.63 5.40 -9.46
CA GLU A 51 -9.95 5.12 -10.86
C GLU A 51 -10.25 3.63 -11.07
N PHE A 52 -11.16 3.34 -12.00
CA PHE A 52 -11.50 1.98 -12.39
C PHE A 52 -10.57 1.47 -13.49
N VAL A 53 -10.05 0.26 -13.32
CA VAL A 53 -9.13 -0.35 -14.28
C VAL A 53 -9.51 -1.82 -14.48
N ASN A 54 -9.58 -2.28 -15.73
CA ASN A 54 -9.76 -3.69 -16.00
C ASN A 54 -8.52 -4.50 -15.61
N PHE A 55 -8.73 -5.73 -15.15
CA PHE A 55 -7.63 -6.61 -14.70
C PHE A 55 -6.51 -6.78 -15.74
N GLU A 56 -6.84 -6.84 -17.04
CA GLU A 56 -5.81 -6.93 -18.08
C GLU A 56 -4.86 -5.72 -18.10
N ASP A 57 -5.39 -4.52 -17.82
CA ASP A 57 -4.64 -3.27 -17.81
C ASP A 57 -3.81 -3.08 -16.53
N LEU A 58 -4.24 -3.67 -15.41
CA LEU A 58 -3.47 -3.65 -14.16
C LEU A 58 -2.05 -4.23 -14.32
N ARG A 59 -1.84 -5.12 -15.29
CA ARG A 59 -0.51 -5.68 -15.59
C ARG A 59 0.51 -4.61 -15.98
N GLN A 60 0.05 -3.53 -16.58
CA GLN A 60 0.88 -2.38 -16.98
C GLN A 60 1.26 -1.53 -15.77
N LEU A 61 0.45 -1.57 -14.72
CA LEU A 61 0.62 -0.82 -13.47
C LEU A 61 1.39 -1.59 -12.38
N LYS A 62 1.80 -2.82 -12.68
CA LYS A 62 2.40 -3.74 -11.71
C LYS A 62 3.47 -3.10 -10.81
N ARG A 63 4.37 -2.27 -11.34
CA ARG A 63 5.44 -1.61 -10.60
C ARG A 63 4.88 -0.72 -9.50
N TYR A 64 3.84 0.05 -9.81
CA TYR A 64 3.21 0.97 -8.88
C TYR A 64 2.39 0.25 -7.81
N LEU A 65 1.79 -0.90 -8.16
CA LEU A 65 1.11 -1.78 -7.21
C LEU A 65 2.11 -2.53 -6.30
N GLU A 66 3.32 -2.82 -6.78
CA GLU A 66 4.36 -3.51 -6.02
C GLU A 66 5.00 -2.58 -4.97
N ASP A 67 5.21 -1.31 -5.30
CA ASP A 67 5.77 -0.30 -4.40
C ASP A 67 4.70 0.48 -3.61
N PHE A 68 3.41 0.11 -3.78
CA PHE A 68 2.27 0.74 -3.11
C PHE A 68 2.07 2.23 -3.43
N SER A 69 2.64 2.75 -4.50
CA SER A 69 2.30 4.10 -4.99
C SER A 69 0.88 4.15 -5.55
N LEU A 70 0.39 3.00 -6.02
CA LEU A 70 -0.98 2.74 -6.42
C LEU A 70 -1.47 1.52 -5.66
N VAL A 71 -2.66 1.56 -5.09
CA VAL A 71 -3.23 0.47 -4.28
C VAL A 71 -4.53 -0.01 -4.89
N ILE A 72 -4.72 -1.34 -4.96
CA ILE A 72 -6.03 -1.93 -5.23
C ILE A 72 -6.88 -1.73 -3.97
N VAL A 73 -7.93 -0.94 -4.08
CA VAL A 73 -8.83 -0.63 -2.95
C VAL A 73 -10.14 -1.37 -3.01
N ASP A 74 -10.60 -1.79 -4.19
CA ASP A 74 -11.82 -2.59 -4.32
C ASP A 74 -11.76 -3.50 -5.55
N VAL A 75 -12.48 -4.61 -5.48
CA VAL A 75 -12.65 -5.56 -6.60
C VAL A 75 -14.14 -5.73 -6.86
N ASN A 76 -14.61 -5.24 -7.99
CA ASN A 76 -16.01 -5.36 -8.38
C ASN A 76 -16.38 -6.80 -8.77
N SER A 77 -16.25 -7.72 -7.81
CA SER A 77 -16.55 -9.14 -7.99
C SER A 77 -16.67 -9.86 -6.65
N ASP A 78 -17.72 -10.63 -6.46
CA ASP A 78 -17.90 -11.52 -5.29
C ASP A 78 -17.02 -12.78 -5.35
N GLU A 79 -16.31 -13.02 -6.46
CA GLU A 79 -15.50 -14.24 -6.67
C GLU A 79 -14.01 -14.04 -6.36
N TYR A 80 -13.53 -12.79 -6.42
CA TYR A 80 -12.11 -12.45 -6.31
C TYR A 80 -11.86 -11.39 -5.25
N SER A 81 -11.00 -11.71 -4.29
CA SER A 81 -10.55 -10.76 -3.28
C SER A 81 -9.35 -9.92 -3.77
N VAL A 82 -9.03 -8.84 -3.06
CA VAL A 82 -7.83 -8.02 -3.35
C VAL A 82 -6.56 -8.88 -3.42
N ILE A 83 -6.42 -9.85 -2.49
CA ILE A 83 -5.24 -10.72 -2.48
C ILE A 83 -5.19 -11.69 -3.68
N ASP A 84 -6.34 -12.11 -4.23
CA ASP A 84 -6.40 -12.92 -5.46
C ASP A 84 -5.87 -12.13 -6.66
N ILE A 85 -6.30 -10.87 -6.79
CA ILE A 85 -5.79 -9.95 -7.82
C ILE A 85 -4.28 -9.76 -7.66
N ALA A 86 -3.82 -9.42 -6.45
CA ALA A 86 -2.42 -9.20 -6.16
C ALA A 86 -1.53 -10.44 -6.45
N ARG A 87 -2.03 -11.66 -6.14
CA ARG A 87 -1.35 -12.93 -6.47
C ARG A 87 -1.26 -13.16 -7.97
N SER A 88 -2.34 -12.89 -8.69
CA SER A 88 -2.37 -13.05 -10.13
C SER A 88 -1.37 -12.13 -10.83
N LEU A 89 -1.22 -10.91 -10.33
CA LEU A 89 -0.23 -9.92 -10.78
C LEU A 89 1.19 -10.18 -10.27
N ARG A 90 1.37 -11.07 -9.27
CA ARG A 90 2.63 -11.34 -8.56
C ARG A 90 3.16 -10.14 -7.75
N VAL A 91 2.25 -9.37 -7.18
CA VAL A 91 2.55 -8.25 -6.26
C VAL A 91 2.10 -8.55 -4.82
N ASN A 92 1.60 -9.75 -4.57
CA ASN A 92 1.00 -10.17 -3.31
C ASN A 92 1.86 -9.98 -2.05
N ARG A 93 3.19 -9.88 -2.18
CA ARG A 93 4.05 -9.74 -1.00
C ARG A 93 3.86 -8.41 -0.28
N SER A 94 3.59 -7.33 -1.01
CA SER A 94 3.31 -6.02 -0.42
C SER A 94 1.92 -6.01 0.23
N TYR A 95 0.93 -6.63 -0.42
CA TYR A 95 -0.43 -6.78 0.12
C TYR A 95 -0.48 -7.69 1.34
N GLU A 96 0.22 -8.83 1.33
CA GLU A 96 0.33 -9.72 2.50
C GLU A 96 0.99 -9.01 3.70
N GLU A 97 1.98 -8.14 3.46
CA GLU A 97 2.59 -7.33 4.50
C GLU A 97 1.62 -6.28 5.03
N TYR A 98 0.92 -5.57 4.14
CA TYR A 98 -0.09 -4.59 4.51
C TYR A 98 -1.19 -5.22 5.38
N PHE A 99 -1.84 -6.26 4.89
CA PHE A 99 -2.92 -6.93 5.60
C PHE A 99 -2.49 -7.47 6.98
N LYS A 100 -1.31 -8.05 7.09
CA LYS A 100 -0.83 -8.62 8.36
C LYS A 100 -0.30 -7.60 9.33
N SER A 101 0.42 -6.62 8.84
CA SER A 101 1.19 -5.71 9.69
C SER A 101 0.50 -4.38 9.94
N ILE A 102 -0.37 -3.95 9.04
CA ILE A 102 -1.17 -2.73 9.18
C ILE A 102 -2.56 -3.08 9.71
N LEU A 103 -3.28 -4.00 9.04
CA LEU A 103 -4.65 -4.35 9.41
C LEU A 103 -4.72 -5.47 10.46
N GLY A 104 -3.63 -6.17 10.73
CA GLY A 104 -3.62 -7.26 11.72
C GLY A 104 -4.37 -8.52 11.30
N LEU A 105 -4.68 -8.69 10.00
CA LEU A 105 -5.49 -9.79 9.49
C LEU A 105 -4.76 -11.14 9.54
N SER A 106 -5.50 -12.20 9.84
CA SER A 106 -5.07 -13.58 9.67
C SER A 106 -4.99 -14.00 8.21
N ASP A 107 -4.39 -15.15 7.94
CA ASP A 107 -4.33 -15.72 6.58
C ASP A 107 -5.72 -16.01 6.01
N GLU A 108 -6.70 -16.37 6.85
CA GLU A 108 -8.07 -16.64 6.47
C GLU A 108 -8.82 -15.33 6.14
N GLU A 109 -8.72 -14.32 6.98
CA GLU A 109 -9.37 -13.03 6.78
C GLU A 109 -8.88 -12.33 5.51
N MET A 110 -7.57 -12.39 5.20
CA MET A 110 -7.05 -11.84 3.95
C MET A 110 -7.65 -12.44 2.68
N GLU A 111 -8.10 -13.71 2.72
CA GLU A 111 -8.69 -14.36 1.54
C GLU A 111 -10.11 -13.83 1.24
N GLU A 112 -10.74 -13.21 2.24
CA GLU A 112 -12.09 -12.66 2.19
C GLU A 112 -12.12 -11.14 2.14
N GLU A 113 -10.93 -10.50 2.01
CA GLU A 113 -10.83 -9.04 1.95
C GLU A 113 -11.05 -8.54 0.52
N TYR A 114 -12.13 -7.80 0.31
CA TYR A 114 -12.58 -7.30 -0.99
C TYR A 114 -12.32 -5.81 -1.20
N ASP A 115 -12.10 -5.07 -0.12
CA ASP A 115 -11.82 -3.64 -0.11
C ASP A 115 -10.68 -3.28 0.85
N ILE A 116 -10.06 -2.13 0.63
CA ILE A 116 -9.02 -1.53 1.48
C ILE A 116 -9.40 -0.07 1.70
N ASP A 117 -9.53 0.31 2.95
CA ASP A 117 -9.62 1.72 3.35
C ASP A 117 -8.21 2.29 3.55
N LEU A 118 -7.87 3.35 2.83
CA LEU A 118 -6.57 4.01 2.97
C LEU A 118 -6.42 4.76 4.31
N GLU A 119 -7.53 5.11 4.98
CA GLU A 119 -7.49 5.74 6.30
C GLU A 119 -6.88 4.81 7.35
N GLU A 120 -6.99 3.49 7.20
CA GLU A 120 -6.36 2.51 8.10
C GLU A 120 -4.83 2.59 8.12
N LEU A 121 -4.22 3.05 7.02
CA LEU A 121 -2.78 3.32 6.98
C LEU A 121 -2.42 4.52 7.87
N ASP A 122 -3.24 5.56 7.83
CA ASP A 122 -3.06 6.75 8.65
C ASP A 122 -3.24 6.42 10.13
N ASP A 123 -4.29 5.68 10.47
CA ASP A 123 -4.57 5.18 11.81
C ASP A 123 -3.40 4.34 12.33
N PHE A 124 -2.85 3.44 11.50
CA PHE A 124 -1.67 2.69 11.88
C PHE A 124 -0.47 3.61 12.16
N ILE A 125 -0.20 4.59 11.30
CA ILE A 125 0.92 5.53 11.50
C ILE A 125 0.73 6.33 12.78
N LEU A 126 -0.49 6.74 13.10
CA LEU A 126 -0.80 7.55 14.28
C LEU A 126 -0.80 6.71 15.57
N ASP A 127 -1.42 5.54 15.58
CA ASP A 127 -1.78 4.79 16.77
C ASP A 127 -0.85 3.61 17.09
N SER A 128 -0.07 3.09 16.11
CA SER A 128 0.85 1.97 16.34
C SER A 128 1.92 2.30 17.40
N THR A 129 2.44 1.28 18.02
CA THR A 129 3.62 1.44 18.89
C THR A 129 4.85 1.86 18.08
N LEU A 130 5.81 2.52 18.72
CA LEU A 130 7.09 2.87 18.08
C LEU A 130 7.81 1.64 17.49
N GLY A 131 7.66 0.47 18.12
CA GLY A 131 8.26 -0.76 17.64
C GLY A 131 7.66 -1.21 16.32
N GLU A 132 6.35 -1.28 16.23
CA GLU A 132 5.61 -1.64 14.99
C GLU A 132 5.90 -0.64 13.88
N TYR A 133 5.82 0.65 14.18
CA TYR A 133 6.13 1.71 13.22
C TYR A 133 7.54 1.57 12.63
N LYS A 134 8.57 1.34 13.46
CA LYS A 134 9.95 1.14 12.98
C LYS A 134 10.10 -0.07 12.07
N VAL A 135 9.41 -1.16 12.35
CA VAL A 135 9.42 -2.34 11.48
C VAL A 135 8.92 -1.99 10.08
N GLN A 136 7.86 -1.17 9.98
CA GLN A 136 7.31 -0.76 8.68
C GLN A 136 8.19 0.24 7.93
N LEU A 137 8.97 1.07 8.63
CA LEU A 137 9.97 1.96 7.99
C LEU A 137 11.11 1.19 7.28
N GLU A 138 11.25 -0.11 7.54
CA GLU A 138 12.23 -1.00 6.91
C GLU A 138 11.58 -2.05 6.00
N GLY A 139 10.24 -2.13 6.00
CA GLY A 139 9.43 -3.10 5.26
C GLY A 139 9.39 -2.85 3.74
N ARG A 140 8.56 -3.65 3.05
CA ARG A 140 8.39 -3.55 1.58
C ARG A 140 7.65 -2.29 1.17
N ILE A 141 6.66 -1.89 1.96
CA ILE A 141 5.85 -0.69 1.75
C ILE A 141 6.43 0.55 2.43
N LYS A 142 7.71 0.50 2.86
CA LYS A 142 8.38 1.58 3.59
C LYS A 142 8.28 2.95 2.90
N LYS A 143 8.30 2.97 1.55
CA LYS A 143 8.19 4.21 0.79
C LYS A 143 6.87 4.91 1.12
N THR A 144 5.77 4.18 1.05
CA THR A 144 4.44 4.67 1.37
C THR A 144 4.33 5.11 2.83
N ILE A 145 4.83 4.30 3.78
CA ILE A 145 4.86 4.66 5.21
C ILE A 145 5.61 5.98 5.43
N ILE A 146 6.76 6.16 4.77
CA ILE A 146 7.56 7.39 4.88
C ILE A 146 6.81 8.59 4.28
N GLU A 147 6.29 8.45 3.06
CA GLU A 147 5.58 9.54 2.36
C GLU A 147 4.33 9.95 3.13
N ARG A 148 3.53 8.99 3.60
CA ARG A 148 2.31 9.29 4.35
C ARG A 148 2.61 9.87 5.73
N SER A 149 3.65 9.38 6.44
CA SER A 149 4.11 9.99 7.70
C SER A 149 4.56 11.44 7.53
N VAL A 150 5.22 11.77 6.42
CA VAL A 150 5.62 13.14 6.08
C VAL A 150 4.39 14.02 5.85
N ALA A 151 3.38 13.52 5.12
CA ALA A 151 2.13 14.22 4.88
C ALA A 151 1.39 14.50 6.20
N LEU A 152 1.17 13.48 7.02
CA LEU A 152 0.51 13.61 8.34
C LEU A 152 1.27 14.57 9.28
N TYR A 153 2.61 14.58 9.23
CA TYR A 153 3.39 15.56 10.00
C TYR A 153 3.16 16.98 9.48
N ARG A 154 3.14 17.19 8.17
CA ARG A 154 2.88 18.50 7.54
C ARG A 154 1.46 19.01 7.86
N GLU A 155 0.49 18.10 7.88
CA GLU A 155 -0.91 18.35 8.25
C GLU A 155 -1.08 18.64 9.75
N GLY A 156 -0.08 18.28 10.56
CA GLY A 156 -0.07 18.51 12.00
C GLY A 156 -0.73 17.39 12.81
N GLU A 157 -1.01 16.25 12.19
CA GLU A 157 -1.62 15.08 12.82
C GLU A 157 -0.58 14.19 13.49
N LEU A 158 0.54 13.88 12.82
CA LEU A 158 1.63 13.12 13.41
C LEU A 158 2.50 14.03 14.29
N ASN A 159 2.33 13.92 15.62
CA ASN A 159 3.04 14.74 16.61
C ASN A 159 3.90 13.91 17.60
N ASP A 160 3.93 12.57 17.48
CA ASP A 160 4.76 11.71 18.33
C ASP A 160 6.24 11.95 18.04
N TYR A 161 6.95 12.53 19.01
CA TYR A 161 8.37 12.84 18.90
C TYR A 161 9.23 11.61 18.57
N SER A 162 8.91 10.45 19.14
CA SER A 162 9.69 9.22 18.96
C SER A 162 9.52 8.67 17.53
N LYS A 163 8.29 8.73 16.98
CA LYS A 163 8.01 8.37 15.58
C LYS A 163 8.68 9.35 14.63
N LEU A 164 8.64 10.66 14.92
CA LEU A 164 9.33 11.67 14.11
C LEU A 164 10.86 11.48 14.10
N GLN A 165 11.46 11.09 15.22
CA GLN A 165 12.88 10.73 15.24
C GLN A 165 13.18 9.47 14.42
N ALA A 166 12.31 8.46 14.47
CA ALA A 166 12.45 7.27 13.64
C ALA A 166 12.30 7.59 12.14
N LEU A 167 11.34 8.44 11.77
CA LEU A 167 11.14 8.93 10.42
C LEU A 167 12.37 9.70 9.92
N LYS A 168 12.89 10.63 10.72
CA LYS A 168 14.11 11.37 10.46
C LYS A 168 15.31 10.47 10.22
N ALA A 169 15.41 9.37 10.95
CA ALA A 169 16.51 8.40 10.82
C ALA A 169 16.51 7.65 9.46
N THR A 170 15.40 7.64 8.72
CA THR A 170 15.34 7.07 7.36
C THR A 170 16.09 7.90 6.32
N ARG A 171 16.43 9.15 6.63
CA ARG A 171 17.13 10.06 5.72
C ARG A 171 18.66 9.91 5.82
N PRO A 172 19.39 10.29 4.76
CA PRO A 172 20.85 10.44 4.83
C PRO A 172 21.27 11.31 6.03
N VAL A 173 22.45 11.04 6.59
CA VAL A 173 22.90 11.69 7.83
C VAL A 173 22.95 13.20 7.73
N ASP A 174 23.38 13.70 6.58
CA ASP A 174 23.50 15.13 6.26
C ASP A 174 22.15 15.86 6.11
N GLU A 175 21.08 15.14 5.82
CA GLU A 175 19.72 15.71 5.68
C GLU A 175 18.93 15.67 6.99
N ARG A 176 19.34 14.85 7.96
CA ARG A 176 18.54 14.57 9.16
C ARG A 176 18.23 15.80 10.00
N GLU A 177 19.16 16.71 10.14
CA GLU A 177 18.97 17.87 11.02
C GLU A 177 17.90 18.83 10.52
N THR A 178 17.84 19.05 9.21
CA THR A 178 16.94 20.02 8.57
C THR A 178 15.64 19.40 8.05
N PHE A 179 15.53 18.07 8.03
CA PHE A 179 14.44 17.37 7.37
C PHE A 179 13.04 17.79 7.85
N LEU A 180 12.81 17.80 9.17
CA LEU A 180 11.50 18.14 9.73
C LEU A 180 11.17 19.63 9.57
N ASP A 181 12.17 20.50 9.60
CA ASP A 181 12.00 21.94 9.36
C ASP A 181 11.62 22.20 7.91
N TYR A 182 12.24 21.44 6.97
CA TYR A 182 11.96 21.54 5.55
C TYR A 182 10.55 21.08 5.18
N VAL A 183 10.03 20.07 5.89
CA VAL A 183 8.67 19.54 5.68
C VAL A 183 7.60 20.51 6.12
N LYS A 184 7.84 21.31 7.16
CA LYS A 184 6.88 22.32 7.65
C LYS A 184 6.87 23.63 6.85
N GLY A 185 7.86 23.85 5.94
CA GLY A 185 7.94 25.01 5.04
C GLY A 185 8.18 26.27 5.76
#